data_82a21faf10cf14844ded3f86e695e04f
#
_entry.id   82a21faf10cf14844ded3f86e695e04f
#
_cell.length_a   1.000
_cell.length_b   1.000
_cell.length_c   1.000
_cell.angle_alpha   90.00
_cell.angle_beta   90.00
_cell.angle_gamma   90.00
#
_symmetry.space_group_name_H-M   'P 1'
#
loop_
_entity.id
_entity.type
_entity.pdbx_description
1 polymer ?
#
loop_
_entity_poly.entity_id
_entity_poly.type
_entity_poly.pdbx_seq_one_letter_code
_entity_poly.pdbx_strand_id
1 'polypeptide(L)'
;MVNDGEMCIILLSGFRAERRPPADKLECIGDWASAVVENVERSRRKFLGTSAAGLVSGASSDFFFDPNLHAQSTLTPDEALKALMDGNDRFSSGRLASFEHDLKLLKEHNAERQEPFSAVLSCADSRVPVELIFDQTIGHIFVTRVAGNVVTPELIASLEYGAAVLGTKVILVLGHTDCGAVKAAIQGKQPPGQVSALYPHIQPAIDVAGSNPDAVAKTNAEIQARLLRESSPVIRPMVKENKLKVLSGIYNIATGKVTLT
;
A
#
# COMPACT_ATOMS: atom_id res chain seq x y z
N MET A 1 19.50 42.08 -1.28
CA MET A 1 19.95 41.38 -2.48
C MET A 1 19.44 39.97 -2.33
N VAL A 2 18.31 39.67 -2.97
CA VAL A 2 17.63 38.38 -2.94
C VAL A 2 18.15 37.63 -4.14
N ASN A 3 18.72 36.44 -3.90
CA ASN A 3 19.27 35.57 -4.95
C ASN A 3 18.11 34.75 -5.52
N ASP A 4 17.75 35.06 -6.76
CA ASP A 4 16.72 34.30 -7.51
C ASP A 4 17.27 32.90 -7.87
N GLY A 5 16.87 31.92 -7.08
CA GLY A 5 17.05 30.51 -7.43
C GLY A 5 16.03 30.13 -8.50
N GLU A 6 16.46 30.08 -9.76
CA GLU A 6 15.64 29.55 -10.86
C GLU A 6 15.24 28.11 -10.59
N MET A 7 13.96 27.92 -10.37
CA MET A 7 13.33 26.61 -10.24
C MET A 7 13.25 25.95 -11.60
N CYS A 8 14.12 24.97 -11.88
CA CYS A 8 14.10 24.21 -13.11
C CYS A 8 12.86 23.30 -13.19
N ILE A 9 11.78 23.82 -13.77
CA ILE A 9 10.55 23.04 -14.03
C ILE A 9 10.72 22.32 -15.34
N ILE A 10 10.92 20.99 -15.30
CA ILE A 10 10.92 20.13 -16.49
C ILE A 10 9.47 19.80 -16.87
N LEU A 11 8.91 20.53 -17.82
CA LEU A 11 7.66 20.15 -18.49
C LEU A 11 7.94 19.00 -19.46
N LEU A 12 7.62 17.77 -19.06
CA LEU A 12 7.63 16.60 -19.93
C LEU A 12 6.34 16.56 -20.78
N SER A 13 6.17 17.48 -21.72
CA SER A 13 5.17 17.39 -22.76
C SER A 13 5.85 17.36 -24.13
N GLY A 14 5.80 16.21 -24.80
CA GLY A 14 6.05 16.08 -26.21
C GLY A 14 7.46 15.67 -26.65
N PHE A 15 7.98 14.53 -26.19
CA PHE A 15 9.19 13.94 -26.79
C PHE A 15 8.82 13.01 -27.95
N ARG A 16 9.00 13.48 -29.20
CA ARG A 16 9.24 12.62 -30.36
C ARG A 16 10.65 12.08 -30.26
N ALA A 17 10.81 10.76 -30.45
CA ALA A 17 12.03 10.00 -30.29
C ALA A 17 13.04 10.21 -31.42
N GLU A 18 13.65 11.40 -31.56
CA GLU A 18 14.69 11.61 -32.57
C GLU A 18 15.82 12.62 -32.26
N ARG A 19 15.94 13.14 -31.04
CA ARG A 19 17.12 13.96 -30.68
C ARG A 19 17.59 13.73 -29.27
N ARG A 20 18.87 13.46 -29.06
CA ARG A 20 19.52 13.48 -27.74
C ARG A 20 19.31 14.87 -27.11
N PRO A 21 18.98 14.93 -25.82
CA PRO A 21 18.90 16.23 -25.14
C PRO A 21 20.24 16.94 -25.17
N PRO A 22 20.28 18.28 -25.25
CA PRO A 22 21.49 19.04 -25.23
C PRO A 22 22.29 18.80 -23.93
N ALA A 23 23.63 18.86 -24.03
CA ALA A 23 24.56 18.46 -22.99
C ALA A 23 24.37 19.22 -21.63
N ASP A 24 23.92 20.46 -21.68
CA ASP A 24 23.60 21.31 -20.52
C ASP A 24 22.47 20.75 -19.63
N LYS A 25 21.53 19.98 -20.21
CA LYS A 25 20.46 19.32 -19.46
C LYS A 25 20.90 18.01 -18.79
N LEU A 26 21.97 17.40 -19.26
CA LEU A 26 22.53 16.18 -18.66
C LEU A 26 23.33 16.48 -17.38
N GLU A 27 23.97 17.65 -17.29
CA GLU A 27 24.67 18.09 -16.07
C GLU A 27 23.71 18.29 -14.90
N CYS A 28 22.55 18.93 -15.10
CA CYS A 28 21.55 19.09 -14.04
C CYS A 28 21.03 17.76 -13.47
N ILE A 29 20.90 16.71 -14.30
CA ILE A 29 20.46 15.38 -13.84
C ILE A 29 21.59 14.71 -13.04
N GLY A 30 22.85 14.87 -13.45
CA GLY A 30 24.01 14.33 -12.74
C GLY A 30 24.16 14.95 -11.34
N ASP A 31 24.00 16.24 -11.20
CA ASP A 31 24.07 16.95 -9.91
C ASP A 31 22.95 16.55 -8.95
N TRP A 32 21.73 16.38 -9.47
CA TRP A 32 20.59 15.92 -8.64
C TRP A 32 20.80 14.48 -8.15
N ALA A 33 21.22 13.58 -9.03
CA ALA A 33 21.48 12.19 -8.67
C ALA A 33 22.60 12.08 -7.62
N SER A 34 23.67 12.86 -7.78
CA SER A 34 24.78 12.93 -6.83
C SER A 34 24.34 13.48 -5.47
N ALA A 35 23.51 14.52 -5.44
CA ALA A 35 22.97 15.08 -4.22
C ALA A 35 22.02 14.11 -3.47
N VAL A 36 21.24 13.32 -4.19
CA VAL A 36 20.38 12.29 -3.60
C VAL A 36 21.22 11.16 -2.98
N VAL A 37 22.25 10.69 -3.70
CA VAL A 37 23.16 9.63 -3.20
C VAL A 37 23.92 10.13 -1.96
N GLU A 38 24.43 11.35 -1.96
CA GLU A 38 25.15 11.93 -0.81
C GLU A 38 24.24 12.08 0.43
N ASN A 39 22.98 12.48 0.24
CA ASN A 39 22.00 12.56 1.34
C ASN A 39 21.66 11.17 1.92
N VAL A 40 21.53 10.15 1.07
CA VAL A 40 21.29 8.78 1.52
C VAL A 40 22.49 8.23 2.27
N GLU A 41 23.72 8.50 1.83
CA GLU A 41 24.93 8.08 2.54
C GLU A 41 25.11 8.80 3.87
N ARG A 42 24.82 10.11 3.94
CA ARG A 42 24.84 10.89 5.20
C ARG A 42 23.81 10.36 6.20
N SER A 43 22.63 9.97 5.73
CA SER A 43 21.58 9.38 6.57
C SER A 43 22.02 8.01 7.12
N ARG A 44 22.63 7.16 6.28
CA ARG A 44 23.20 5.86 6.71
C ARG A 44 24.34 6.01 7.70
N ARG A 45 25.25 6.95 7.49
CA ARG A 45 26.37 7.23 8.43
C ARG A 45 25.88 7.76 9.77
N LYS A 46 24.87 8.63 9.81
CA LYS A 46 24.22 9.08 11.06
C LYS A 46 23.54 7.92 11.79
N PHE A 47 22.84 7.04 11.06
CA PHE A 47 22.20 5.86 11.64
C PHE A 47 23.21 4.89 12.25
N LEU A 48 24.31 4.58 11.56
CA LEU A 48 25.38 3.71 12.05
C LEU A 48 26.20 4.35 13.18
N GLY A 49 26.40 5.67 13.14
CA GLY A 49 27.10 6.40 14.21
C GLY A 49 26.33 6.45 15.53
N THR A 50 25.01 6.54 15.49
CA THR A 50 24.15 6.49 16.68
C THR A 50 24.07 5.07 17.26
N SER A 51 24.18 4.04 16.44
CA SER A 51 24.18 2.65 16.90
C SER A 51 25.46 2.22 17.61
N ALA A 52 26.60 2.84 17.28
CA ALA A 52 27.90 2.50 17.91
C ALA A 52 28.08 3.13 19.31
N ALA A 53 27.38 4.21 19.65
CA ALA A 53 27.42 4.86 20.94
C ALA A 53 26.51 4.21 22.01
N GLY A 54 25.65 3.27 21.62
CA GLY A 54 24.64 2.64 22.48
C GLY A 54 25.08 1.35 23.20
N LEU A 55 26.33 0.90 23.06
CA LEU A 55 26.77 -0.41 23.57
C LEU A 55 27.30 -0.41 25.02
N VAL A 56 27.15 0.65 25.80
CA VAL A 56 27.69 0.76 27.19
C VAL A 56 26.66 1.21 28.23
N SER A 57 25.39 1.09 28.02
CA SER A 57 24.44 1.09 29.13
C SER A 57 23.24 0.23 28.77
N GLY A 58 22.99 -0.78 29.61
CA GLY A 58 21.84 -1.67 29.53
C GLY A 58 20.51 -0.93 29.79
N ALA A 59 20.19 0.01 28.91
CA ALA A 59 18.88 0.60 28.79
C ALA A 59 18.21 -0.05 27.57
N SER A 60 17.13 -0.78 27.82
CA SER A 60 16.17 -1.22 26.82
C SER A 60 16.00 -0.10 25.80
N SER A 61 16.30 -0.41 24.53
CA SER A 61 15.97 0.46 23.41
C SER A 61 14.44 0.49 23.27
N ASP A 62 13.78 1.20 24.14
CA ASP A 62 12.44 1.70 23.87
C ASP A 62 12.59 2.66 22.69
N PHE A 63 12.46 2.11 21.50
CA PHE A 63 12.19 2.90 20.30
C PHE A 63 10.99 3.77 20.67
N PHE A 64 11.17 5.09 20.64
CA PHE A 64 10.14 6.07 20.97
C PHE A 64 8.97 5.97 19.99
N PHE A 65 8.16 4.94 20.13
CA PHE A 65 6.78 4.93 19.74
C PHE A 65 6.00 5.42 20.95
N ASP A 66 5.59 6.67 20.94
CA ASP A 66 4.61 7.12 21.91
C ASP A 66 3.26 6.47 21.54
N PRO A 67 2.81 5.44 22.29
CA PRO A 67 1.55 4.76 21.99
C PRO A 67 0.32 5.65 22.22
N ASN A 68 0.52 6.87 22.77
CA ASN A 68 -0.55 7.82 23.04
C ASN A 68 -0.81 8.78 21.87
N LEU A 69 0.05 8.81 20.84
CA LEU A 69 -0.14 9.68 19.68
C LEU A 69 -1.22 9.20 18.71
N HIS A 70 -1.65 7.93 18.81
CA HIS A 70 -2.66 7.37 17.92
C HIS A 70 -3.70 6.60 18.74
N ALA A 71 -4.96 7.03 18.70
CA ALA A 71 -6.05 6.21 19.23
C ALA A 71 -6.13 4.94 18.38
N GLN A 72 -5.83 3.79 19.02
CA GLN A 72 -5.92 2.49 18.36
C GLN A 72 -7.37 2.00 18.40
N SER A 73 -7.80 1.34 17.32
CA SER A 73 -9.11 0.70 17.28
C SER A 73 -9.29 -0.27 18.44
N THR A 74 -10.42 -0.15 19.14
CA THR A 74 -10.80 -1.05 20.23
C THR A 74 -11.40 -2.37 19.75
N LEU A 75 -11.65 -2.51 18.46
CA LEU A 75 -12.21 -3.72 17.85
C LEU A 75 -11.24 -4.89 17.97
N THR A 76 -11.79 -6.08 18.13
CA THR A 76 -11.06 -7.33 17.88
C THR A 76 -10.86 -7.54 16.38
N PRO A 77 -9.91 -8.40 15.96
CA PRO A 77 -9.74 -8.73 14.53
C PRO A 77 -10.99 -9.32 13.86
N ASP A 78 -11.83 -10.04 14.62
CA ASP A 78 -13.10 -10.58 14.10
C ASP A 78 -14.16 -9.51 13.90
N GLU A 79 -14.30 -8.60 14.86
CA GLU A 79 -15.22 -7.45 14.75
C GLU A 79 -14.79 -6.51 13.61
N ALA A 80 -13.50 -6.27 13.45
CA ALA A 80 -12.96 -5.46 12.35
C ALA A 80 -13.24 -6.10 10.97
N LEU A 81 -13.04 -7.42 10.85
CA LEU A 81 -13.39 -8.15 9.62
C LEU A 81 -14.89 -8.09 9.36
N LYS A 82 -15.71 -8.30 10.39
CA LYS A 82 -17.17 -8.22 10.27
C LYS A 82 -17.61 -6.83 9.83
N ALA A 83 -17.07 -5.77 10.40
CA ALA A 83 -17.39 -4.39 10.03
C ALA A 83 -17.07 -4.10 8.55
N LEU A 84 -15.94 -4.64 8.06
CA LEU A 84 -15.54 -4.53 6.67
C LEU A 84 -16.57 -5.24 5.76
N MET A 85 -16.91 -6.47 6.06
CA MET A 85 -17.82 -7.28 5.24
C MET A 85 -19.27 -6.77 5.29
N ASP A 86 -19.75 -6.33 6.44
CA ASP A 86 -21.05 -5.67 6.57
C ASP A 86 -21.13 -4.40 5.70
N GLY A 87 -20.03 -3.65 5.60
CA GLY A 87 -19.92 -2.51 4.70
C GLY A 87 -20.03 -2.92 3.23
N ASN A 88 -19.36 -3.98 2.82
CA ASN A 88 -19.49 -4.48 1.44
C ASN A 88 -20.92 -4.99 1.15
N ASP A 89 -21.60 -5.57 2.11
CA ASP A 89 -23.00 -5.97 1.93
C ASP A 89 -23.92 -4.74 1.75
N ARG A 90 -23.65 -3.63 2.43
CA ARG A 90 -24.37 -2.37 2.18
C ARG A 90 -24.07 -1.82 0.80
N PHE A 91 -22.80 -1.76 0.40
CA PHE A 91 -22.39 -1.31 -0.93
C PHE A 91 -23.03 -2.13 -2.04
N SER A 92 -22.88 -3.46 -2.01
CA SER A 92 -23.38 -4.36 -3.05
C SER A 92 -24.91 -4.41 -3.14
N SER A 93 -25.61 -4.02 -2.07
CA SER A 93 -27.08 -3.89 -2.05
C SER A 93 -27.60 -2.47 -2.29
N GLY A 94 -26.71 -1.51 -2.58
CA GLY A 94 -27.10 -0.11 -2.85
C GLY A 94 -27.57 0.68 -1.61
N ARG A 95 -27.16 0.27 -0.39
CA ARG A 95 -27.58 0.88 0.88
C ARG A 95 -26.42 1.56 1.60
N LEU A 96 -25.67 2.41 0.89
CA LEU A 96 -24.55 3.15 1.48
C LEU A 96 -25.00 4.03 2.64
N ALA A 97 -24.19 4.06 3.69
CA ALA A 97 -24.44 4.83 4.92
C ALA A 97 -23.33 5.84 5.25
N SER A 98 -22.09 5.64 4.71
CA SER A 98 -20.92 6.43 5.10
C SER A 98 -20.89 7.86 4.53
N PHE A 99 -21.44 8.07 3.37
CA PHE A 99 -21.26 9.31 2.57
C PHE A 99 -21.77 10.59 3.22
N GLU A 100 -22.85 10.51 4.00
CA GLU A 100 -23.41 11.69 4.68
C GLU A 100 -22.54 12.14 5.88
N HIS A 101 -21.76 11.24 6.44
CA HIS A 101 -20.90 11.53 7.58
C HIS A 101 -19.51 12.09 7.14
N ASP A 102 -19.02 11.74 5.97
CA ASP A 102 -17.65 12.03 5.53
C ASP A 102 -17.33 13.53 5.46
N LEU A 103 -18.24 14.35 4.93
CA LEU A 103 -18.04 15.80 4.84
C LEU A 103 -18.02 16.48 6.22
N LYS A 104 -18.73 15.92 7.18
CA LYS A 104 -18.77 16.43 8.55
C LYS A 104 -17.48 16.05 9.29
N LEU A 105 -17.04 14.80 9.15
CA LEU A 105 -15.80 14.29 9.74
C LEU A 105 -14.56 15.01 9.22
N LEU A 106 -14.50 15.32 7.92
CA LEU A 106 -13.41 16.12 7.33
C LEU A 106 -13.26 17.49 7.99
N LYS A 107 -14.35 18.09 8.44
CA LYS A 107 -14.34 19.42 9.06
C LYS A 107 -14.05 19.39 10.57
N GLU A 108 -14.37 18.30 11.24
CA GLU A 108 -14.42 18.28 12.70
C GLU A 108 -13.22 17.60 13.37
N HIS A 109 -12.64 16.50 12.81
CA HIS A 109 -11.68 15.69 13.56
C HIS A 109 -10.53 15.04 12.75
N ASN A 110 -10.56 15.00 11.44
CA ASN A 110 -9.59 14.22 10.65
C ASN A 110 -8.24 14.93 10.41
N ALA A 111 -8.13 16.21 10.77
CA ALA A 111 -6.87 16.93 10.59
C ALA A 111 -5.79 16.51 11.59
N GLU A 112 -6.17 16.00 12.75
CA GLU A 112 -5.26 15.74 13.87
C GLU A 112 -4.84 14.27 13.99
N ARG A 113 -5.71 13.30 13.59
CA ARG A 113 -5.42 11.87 13.73
C ARG A 113 -6.24 10.99 12.78
N GLN A 114 -5.73 9.79 12.51
CA GLN A 114 -6.43 8.71 11.80
C GLN A 114 -6.56 7.49 12.72
N GLU A 115 -7.69 6.79 12.65
CA GLU A 115 -8.00 5.63 13.48
C GLU A 115 -8.48 4.44 12.62
N PRO A 116 -7.65 3.93 11.69
CA PRO A 116 -8.08 2.84 10.84
C PRO A 116 -8.20 1.54 11.63
N PHE A 117 -9.36 0.89 11.56
CA PHE A 117 -9.53 -0.43 12.14
C PHE A 117 -9.03 -1.54 11.21
N SER A 118 -8.89 -1.26 9.91
CA SER A 118 -8.40 -2.19 8.91
C SER A 118 -7.42 -1.54 7.93
N ALA A 119 -6.57 -2.37 7.31
CA ALA A 119 -5.75 -1.98 6.17
C ALA A 119 -6.12 -2.83 4.95
N VAL A 120 -6.08 -2.25 3.76
CA VAL A 120 -6.37 -2.96 2.51
C VAL A 120 -5.25 -2.71 1.50
N LEU A 121 -4.63 -3.81 1.02
CA LEU A 121 -3.79 -3.80 -0.16
C LEU A 121 -4.64 -4.13 -1.38
N SER A 122 -4.86 -3.19 -2.28
CA SER A 122 -5.69 -3.38 -3.46
C SER A 122 -4.98 -3.03 -4.77
N CYS A 123 -5.64 -3.35 -5.89
CA CYS A 123 -5.20 -2.90 -7.20
C CYS A 123 -5.36 -1.38 -7.34
N ALA A 124 -4.48 -0.77 -8.15
CA ALA A 124 -4.59 0.63 -8.56
C ALA A 124 -5.70 0.88 -9.60
N ASP A 125 -6.44 -0.15 -10.02
CA ASP A 125 -7.55 -0.06 -10.97
C ASP A 125 -8.59 0.98 -10.49
N SER A 126 -8.96 1.91 -11.37
CA SER A 126 -9.87 3.01 -11.05
C SER A 126 -11.29 2.56 -10.65
N ARG A 127 -11.65 1.31 -10.97
CA ARG A 127 -12.95 0.71 -10.64
C ARG A 127 -12.95 0.07 -9.25
N VAL A 128 -11.85 0.17 -8.47
CA VAL A 128 -11.69 -0.43 -7.15
C VAL A 128 -11.51 0.66 -6.09
N PRO A 129 -12.52 1.50 -5.82
CA PRO A 129 -12.48 2.48 -4.74
C PRO A 129 -12.73 1.81 -3.39
N VAL A 130 -11.66 1.49 -2.67
CA VAL A 130 -11.70 0.63 -1.47
C VAL A 130 -12.67 1.13 -0.40
N GLU A 131 -12.60 2.40 -0.06
CA GLU A 131 -13.45 3.01 0.96
C GLU A 131 -14.94 2.90 0.60
N LEU A 132 -15.26 3.10 -0.67
CA LEU A 132 -16.64 2.98 -1.18
C LEU A 132 -17.11 1.52 -1.18
N ILE A 133 -16.25 0.58 -1.63
CA ILE A 133 -16.56 -0.87 -1.68
C ILE A 133 -16.90 -1.41 -0.30
N PHE A 134 -16.27 -0.89 0.74
CA PHE A 134 -16.52 -1.32 2.11
C PHE A 134 -17.42 -0.35 2.90
N ASP A 135 -17.99 0.66 2.24
CA ASP A 135 -18.87 1.66 2.85
C ASP A 135 -18.31 2.17 4.20
N GLN A 136 -17.06 2.62 4.16
CA GLN A 136 -16.36 3.14 5.33
C GLN A 136 -16.06 4.63 5.17
N THR A 137 -16.09 5.33 6.29
CA THR A 137 -15.78 6.77 6.34
C THR A 137 -14.27 7.02 6.21
N ILE A 138 -13.92 8.27 5.87
CA ILE A 138 -12.53 8.74 5.82
C ILE A 138 -11.83 8.48 7.16
N GLY A 139 -10.62 7.92 7.11
CA GLY A 139 -9.81 7.61 8.28
C GLY A 139 -10.02 6.20 8.87
N HIS A 140 -11.04 5.45 8.44
CA HIS A 140 -11.34 4.12 8.98
C HIS A 140 -10.60 2.97 8.29
N ILE A 141 -10.14 3.16 7.04
CA ILE A 141 -9.34 2.16 6.32
C ILE A 141 -7.99 2.77 5.92
N PHE A 142 -6.92 2.07 6.23
CA PHE A 142 -5.58 2.39 5.73
C PHE A 142 -5.38 1.69 4.37
N VAL A 143 -5.30 2.46 3.27
CA VAL A 143 -5.30 1.90 1.92
C VAL A 143 -3.92 1.99 1.29
N THR A 144 -3.41 0.85 0.79
CA THR A 144 -2.26 0.78 -0.11
C THR A 144 -2.69 0.22 -1.45
N ARG A 145 -2.18 0.77 -2.58
CA ARG A 145 -2.59 0.37 -3.92
C ARG A 145 -1.44 0.28 -4.89
N VAL A 146 -1.42 -0.83 -5.65
CA VAL A 146 -0.51 -1.02 -6.78
C VAL A 146 -1.18 -1.91 -7.82
N ALA A 147 -0.89 -1.74 -9.10
CA ALA A 147 -1.47 -2.57 -10.16
C ALA A 147 -1.21 -4.07 -9.89
N GLY A 148 -2.27 -4.89 -9.89
CA GLY A 148 -2.19 -6.31 -9.56
C GLY A 148 -2.06 -6.62 -8.06
N ASN A 149 -2.28 -5.67 -7.17
CA ASN A 149 -2.23 -5.84 -5.69
C ASN A 149 -1.03 -6.67 -5.19
N VAL A 150 0.14 -6.48 -5.83
CA VAL A 150 1.36 -7.21 -5.50
C VAL A 150 2.05 -6.64 -4.25
N VAL A 151 2.74 -7.49 -3.51
CA VAL A 151 3.52 -7.11 -2.32
C VAL A 151 4.93 -6.74 -2.72
N THR A 152 5.37 -5.53 -2.34
CA THR A 152 6.75 -5.05 -2.46
C THR A 152 7.25 -4.58 -1.09
N PRO A 153 8.56 -4.39 -0.88
CA PRO A 153 9.10 -3.92 0.40
C PRO A 153 8.44 -2.63 0.90
N GLU A 154 8.14 -1.67 0.02
CA GLU A 154 7.53 -0.38 0.37
C GLU A 154 6.07 -0.55 0.82
N LEU A 155 5.36 -1.50 0.20
CA LEU A 155 3.98 -1.82 0.58
C LEU A 155 3.94 -2.63 1.88
N ILE A 156 4.90 -3.53 2.11
CA ILE A 156 5.08 -4.19 3.42
C ILE A 156 5.29 -3.15 4.50
N ALA A 157 6.24 -2.23 4.32
CA ALA A 157 6.54 -1.19 5.29
C ALA A 157 5.31 -0.31 5.62
N SER A 158 4.52 0.04 4.59
CA SER A 158 3.27 0.78 4.79
C SER A 158 2.25 -0.01 5.61
N LEU A 159 2.09 -1.31 5.33
CA LEU A 159 1.17 -2.18 6.07
C LEU A 159 1.66 -2.48 7.49
N GLU A 160 2.97 -2.58 7.70
CA GLU A 160 3.58 -2.66 9.04
C GLU A 160 3.28 -1.40 9.86
N TYR A 161 3.38 -0.21 9.25
CA TYR A 161 2.99 1.04 9.88
C TYR A 161 1.50 1.03 10.27
N GLY A 162 0.62 0.62 9.35
CA GLY A 162 -0.81 0.45 9.63
C GLY A 162 -1.08 -0.48 10.82
N ALA A 163 -0.38 -1.61 10.89
CA ALA A 163 -0.58 -2.61 11.93
C ALA A 163 0.04 -2.21 13.27
N ALA A 164 1.34 -1.81 13.27
CA ALA A 164 2.10 -1.60 14.51
C ALA A 164 1.89 -0.21 15.09
N VAL A 165 1.72 0.82 14.25
CA VAL A 165 1.60 2.21 14.70
C VAL A 165 0.14 2.62 14.83
N LEU A 166 -0.67 2.39 13.77
CA LEU A 166 -2.07 2.80 13.76
C LEU A 166 -2.99 1.77 14.41
N GLY A 167 -2.51 0.56 14.66
CA GLY A 167 -3.25 -0.47 15.39
C GLY A 167 -4.38 -1.13 14.60
N THR A 168 -4.26 -1.22 13.27
CA THR A 168 -5.23 -1.95 12.44
C THR A 168 -5.32 -3.41 12.88
N LYS A 169 -6.52 -3.97 12.84
CA LYS A 169 -6.83 -5.33 13.31
C LYS A 169 -6.95 -6.34 12.18
N VAL A 170 -7.13 -5.85 10.95
CA VAL A 170 -7.24 -6.68 9.74
C VAL A 170 -6.38 -6.07 8.63
N ILE A 171 -5.65 -6.92 7.91
CA ILE A 171 -5.10 -6.59 6.59
C ILE A 171 -5.80 -7.48 5.59
N LEU A 172 -6.47 -6.88 4.61
CA LEU A 172 -7.11 -7.57 3.50
C LEU A 172 -6.33 -7.30 2.21
N VAL A 173 -5.85 -8.37 1.57
CA VAL A 173 -5.32 -8.31 0.21
C VAL A 173 -6.47 -8.52 -0.76
N LEU A 174 -6.86 -7.45 -1.43
CA LEU A 174 -8.05 -7.41 -2.28
C LEU A 174 -7.64 -7.46 -3.76
N GLY A 175 -7.82 -8.64 -4.37
CA GLY A 175 -7.83 -8.78 -5.82
C GLY A 175 -9.21 -8.41 -6.40
N HIS A 176 -9.32 -8.38 -7.73
CA HIS A 176 -10.60 -8.11 -8.38
C HIS A 176 -10.73 -8.84 -9.72
N THR A 177 -11.95 -9.10 -10.16
CA THR A 177 -12.23 -9.67 -11.49
C THR A 177 -11.80 -8.70 -12.59
N ASP A 178 -11.48 -9.23 -13.75
CA ASP A 178 -11.12 -8.43 -14.93
C ASP A 178 -9.86 -7.55 -14.73
N CYS A 179 -8.88 -8.00 -13.94
CA CYS A 179 -7.67 -7.22 -13.62
C CYS A 179 -6.75 -7.06 -14.83
N GLY A 180 -6.50 -5.80 -15.23
CA GLY A 180 -5.64 -5.48 -16.37
C GLY A 180 -4.19 -5.92 -16.19
N ALA A 181 -3.62 -5.77 -14.99
CA ALA A 181 -2.25 -6.18 -14.68
C ALA A 181 -2.06 -7.71 -14.76
N VAL A 182 -3.06 -8.47 -14.27
CA VAL A 182 -3.07 -9.93 -14.37
C VAL A 182 -3.16 -10.38 -15.82
N LYS A 183 -4.06 -9.78 -16.62
CA LYS A 183 -4.17 -10.06 -18.05
C LYS A 183 -2.87 -9.78 -18.81
N ALA A 184 -2.23 -8.65 -18.50
CA ALA A 184 -0.96 -8.28 -19.12
C ALA A 184 0.17 -9.27 -18.76
N ALA A 185 0.25 -9.71 -17.50
CA ALA A 185 1.21 -10.72 -17.07
C ALA A 185 0.98 -12.07 -17.75
N ILE A 186 -0.27 -12.54 -17.87
CA ILE A 186 -0.62 -13.79 -18.58
C ILE A 186 -0.21 -13.70 -20.06
N GLN A 187 -0.39 -12.55 -20.70
CA GLN A 187 -0.01 -12.37 -22.10
C GLN A 187 1.51 -12.34 -22.32
N GLY A 188 2.30 -12.04 -21.30
CA GLY A 188 3.77 -12.01 -21.36
C GLY A 188 4.35 -11.01 -22.36
N LYS A 189 3.53 -10.09 -22.92
CA LYS A 189 3.99 -9.09 -23.87
C LYS A 189 4.85 -8.06 -23.16
N GLN A 190 5.84 -7.53 -23.86
CA GLN A 190 6.62 -6.39 -23.34
C GLN A 190 5.80 -5.09 -23.43
N PRO A 191 5.28 -4.57 -22.32
CA PRO A 191 4.60 -3.29 -22.30
C PRO A 191 5.62 -2.14 -22.31
N PRO A 192 5.19 -0.92 -22.63
CA PRO A 192 6.08 0.24 -22.54
C PRO A 192 6.51 0.50 -21.08
N GLY A 193 7.75 0.95 -20.90
CA GLY A 193 8.29 1.38 -19.62
C GLY A 193 8.43 0.25 -18.59
N GLN A 194 8.03 0.53 -17.35
CA GLN A 194 8.27 -0.34 -16.19
C GLN A 194 7.13 -1.32 -15.85
N VAL A 195 6.10 -1.42 -16.68
CA VAL A 195 4.91 -2.27 -16.38
C VAL A 195 5.31 -3.74 -16.19
N SER A 196 6.32 -4.21 -16.95
CA SER A 196 6.82 -5.59 -16.81
C SER A 196 7.44 -5.91 -15.45
N ALA A 197 7.82 -4.91 -14.64
CA ALA A 197 8.32 -5.13 -13.29
C ALA A 197 7.26 -5.77 -12.36
N LEU A 198 5.98 -5.69 -12.71
CA LEU A 198 4.89 -6.34 -11.98
C LEU A 198 4.80 -7.85 -12.25
N TYR A 199 5.27 -8.32 -13.40
CA TYR A 199 5.07 -9.70 -13.85
C TYR A 199 5.69 -10.76 -12.95
N PRO A 200 6.94 -10.61 -12.45
CA PRO A 200 7.54 -11.59 -11.55
C PRO A 200 6.74 -11.81 -10.26
N HIS A 201 6.01 -10.79 -9.80
CA HIS A 201 5.16 -10.90 -8.62
C HIS A 201 3.85 -11.68 -8.87
N ILE A 202 3.35 -11.64 -10.12
CA ILE A 202 2.11 -12.31 -10.53
C ILE A 202 2.40 -13.71 -11.08
N GLN A 203 3.60 -13.95 -11.61
CA GLN A 203 4.00 -15.22 -12.24
C GLN A 203 3.70 -16.45 -11.38
N PRO A 204 3.98 -16.48 -10.06
CA PRO A 204 3.64 -17.64 -9.23
C PRO A 204 2.16 -18.00 -9.24
N ALA A 205 1.27 -17.00 -9.39
CA ALA A 205 -0.15 -17.24 -9.49
C ALA A 205 -0.55 -17.81 -10.86
N ILE A 206 0.12 -17.39 -11.93
CA ILE A 206 -0.06 -17.94 -13.27
C ILE A 206 0.38 -19.41 -13.31
N ASP A 207 1.52 -19.73 -12.70
CA ASP A 207 2.06 -21.10 -12.65
C ASP A 207 1.11 -22.06 -11.96
N VAL A 208 0.35 -21.59 -10.96
CA VAL A 208 -0.63 -22.41 -10.22
C VAL A 208 -2.00 -22.45 -10.91
N ALA A 209 -2.52 -21.29 -11.33
CA ALA A 209 -3.91 -21.16 -11.80
C ALA A 209 -4.05 -21.18 -13.33
N GLY A 210 -2.95 -21.21 -14.07
CA GLY A 210 -2.95 -21.24 -15.53
C GLY A 210 -3.30 -19.88 -16.15
N SER A 211 -4.06 -19.88 -17.24
CA SER A 211 -4.31 -18.69 -18.06
C SER A 211 -5.70 -18.04 -17.85
N ASN A 212 -6.50 -18.53 -16.91
CA ASN A 212 -7.78 -17.89 -16.59
C ASN A 212 -7.54 -16.66 -15.71
N PRO A 213 -7.85 -15.42 -16.18
CA PRO A 213 -7.52 -14.20 -15.45
C PRO A 213 -8.14 -14.11 -14.06
N ASP A 214 -9.38 -14.57 -13.88
CA ASP A 214 -10.05 -14.46 -12.58
C ASP A 214 -9.52 -15.50 -11.58
N ALA A 215 -9.18 -16.70 -12.06
CA ALA A 215 -8.49 -17.69 -11.23
C ALA A 215 -7.09 -17.19 -10.81
N VAL A 216 -6.33 -16.61 -11.74
CA VAL A 216 -5.02 -16.02 -11.44
C VAL A 216 -5.15 -14.85 -10.46
N ALA A 217 -6.13 -13.96 -10.63
CA ALA A 217 -6.35 -12.86 -9.70
C ALA A 217 -6.64 -13.35 -8.28
N LYS A 218 -7.45 -14.41 -8.14
CA LYS A 218 -7.73 -15.05 -6.85
C LYS A 218 -6.46 -15.64 -6.24
N THR A 219 -5.78 -16.50 -6.96
CA THR A 219 -4.54 -17.14 -6.50
C THR A 219 -3.45 -16.11 -6.17
N ASN A 220 -3.36 -15.02 -6.95
CA ASN A 220 -2.44 -13.92 -6.66
C ASN A 220 -2.77 -13.28 -5.32
N ALA A 221 -4.02 -12.92 -5.04
CA ALA A 221 -4.41 -12.35 -3.76
C ALA A 221 -4.05 -13.28 -2.57
N GLU A 222 -4.26 -14.59 -2.71
CA GLU A 222 -3.89 -15.61 -1.72
C GLU A 222 -2.37 -15.68 -1.48
N ILE A 223 -1.58 -15.67 -2.57
CA ILE A 223 -0.11 -15.68 -2.50
C ILE A 223 0.41 -14.40 -1.83
N GLN A 224 -0.09 -13.23 -2.22
CA GLN A 224 0.35 -11.97 -1.65
C GLN A 224 -0.02 -11.87 -0.14
N ALA A 225 -1.19 -12.35 0.26
CA ALA A 225 -1.57 -12.42 1.68
C ALA A 225 -0.65 -13.36 2.47
N ARG A 226 -0.27 -14.51 1.88
CA ARG A 226 0.70 -15.42 2.49
C ARG A 226 2.07 -14.77 2.62
N LEU A 227 2.57 -14.08 1.58
CA LEU A 227 3.83 -13.36 1.62
C LEU A 227 3.87 -12.34 2.77
N LEU A 228 2.82 -11.56 2.98
CA LEU A 228 2.74 -10.63 4.11
C LEU A 228 2.87 -11.34 5.45
N ARG A 229 2.17 -12.46 5.64
CA ARG A 229 2.24 -13.24 6.89
C ARG A 229 3.61 -13.85 7.17
N GLU A 230 4.35 -14.21 6.11
CA GLU A 230 5.61 -14.96 6.24
C GLU A 230 6.84 -14.07 6.22
N SER A 231 6.85 -13.00 5.43
CA SER A 231 8.04 -12.16 5.21
C SER A 231 8.17 -11.01 6.20
N SER A 232 7.06 -10.48 6.73
CA SER A 232 7.12 -9.34 7.64
C SER A 232 7.52 -9.75 9.06
N PRO A 233 8.60 -9.19 9.61
CA PRO A 233 9.00 -9.41 11.01
C PRO A 233 8.04 -8.77 12.01
N VAL A 234 7.21 -7.83 11.59
CA VAL A 234 6.21 -7.13 12.41
C VAL A 234 4.86 -7.84 12.35
N ILE A 235 4.36 -8.10 11.13
CA ILE A 235 3.03 -8.70 10.92
C ILE A 235 2.97 -10.15 11.43
N ARG A 236 4.01 -10.93 11.16
CA ARG A 236 4.03 -12.36 11.52
C ARG A 236 3.80 -12.64 13.01
N PRO A 237 4.48 -11.99 13.97
CA PRO A 237 4.18 -12.20 15.38
C PRO A 237 2.78 -11.73 15.77
N MET A 238 2.29 -10.60 15.25
CA MET A 238 0.95 -10.11 15.54
C MET A 238 -0.14 -11.09 15.09
N VAL A 239 0.06 -11.75 13.95
CA VAL A 239 -0.86 -12.81 13.48
C VAL A 239 -0.81 -14.03 14.40
N LYS A 240 0.38 -14.47 14.83
CA LYS A 240 0.55 -15.60 15.77
C LYS A 240 -0.10 -15.34 17.13
N GLU A 241 -0.11 -14.10 17.58
CA GLU A 241 -0.70 -13.68 18.84
C GLU A 241 -2.19 -13.33 18.73
N ASN A 242 -2.81 -13.57 17.57
CA ASN A 242 -4.22 -13.23 17.27
C ASN A 242 -4.55 -11.73 17.46
N LYS A 243 -3.56 -10.85 17.37
CA LYS A 243 -3.73 -9.40 17.42
C LYS A 243 -4.07 -8.78 16.07
N LEU A 244 -3.78 -9.52 14.99
CA LEU A 244 -3.98 -9.09 13.61
C LEU A 244 -4.43 -10.28 12.76
N LYS A 245 -5.40 -10.07 11.87
CA LYS A 245 -5.74 -11.01 10.80
C LYS A 245 -5.21 -10.52 9.46
N VAL A 246 -4.62 -11.42 8.67
CA VAL A 246 -4.23 -11.16 7.27
C VAL A 246 -4.98 -12.13 6.38
N LEU A 247 -5.84 -11.60 5.52
CA LEU A 247 -6.77 -12.35 4.69
C LEU A 247 -6.63 -11.94 3.22
N SER A 248 -7.19 -12.74 2.33
CA SER A 248 -7.36 -12.42 0.92
C SER A 248 -8.83 -12.43 0.52
N GLY A 249 -9.17 -11.68 -0.51
CA GLY A 249 -10.50 -11.63 -1.06
C GLY A 249 -10.52 -11.15 -2.51
N ILE A 250 -11.63 -11.40 -3.19
CA ILE A 250 -11.87 -10.99 -4.56
C ILE A 250 -13.09 -10.09 -4.62
N TYR A 251 -12.89 -8.89 -5.15
CA TYR A 251 -13.94 -7.96 -5.52
C TYR A 251 -14.45 -8.26 -6.92
N ASN A 252 -15.71 -8.58 -7.03
CA ASN A 252 -16.37 -8.74 -8.32
C ASN A 252 -16.91 -7.37 -8.78
N ILE A 253 -16.27 -6.81 -9.83
CA ILE A 253 -16.61 -5.48 -10.35
C ILE A 253 -18.06 -5.41 -10.83
N ALA A 254 -18.61 -6.49 -11.41
CA ALA A 254 -19.97 -6.50 -11.96
C ALA A 254 -21.06 -6.52 -10.88
N THR A 255 -20.81 -7.15 -9.75
CA THR A 255 -21.81 -7.31 -8.67
C THR A 255 -21.57 -6.43 -7.45
N GLY A 256 -20.41 -5.83 -7.34
CA GLY A 256 -20.00 -5.08 -6.14
C GLY A 256 -19.63 -5.95 -4.94
N LYS A 257 -19.70 -7.28 -5.05
CA LYS A 257 -19.45 -8.17 -3.91
C LYS A 257 -17.98 -8.50 -3.73
N VAL A 258 -17.56 -8.56 -2.47
CA VAL A 258 -16.28 -9.13 -2.04
C VAL A 258 -16.51 -10.52 -1.47
N THR A 259 -15.72 -11.48 -1.93
CA THR A 259 -15.70 -12.84 -1.40
C THR A 259 -14.32 -13.12 -0.82
N LEU A 260 -14.25 -13.53 0.43
CA LEU A 260 -12.99 -13.97 1.06
C LEU A 260 -12.53 -15.31 0.46
N THR A 261 -11.20 -15.51 0.38
CA THR A 261 -10.58 -16.69 -0.26
C THR A 261 -9.62 -17.39 0.66
#